data_964fbd66887360595dc914a899be3552
#
_entry.id   964fbd66887360595dc914a899be3552
#
_cell.length_a   1.000
_cell.length_b   1.000
_cell.length_c   1.000
_cell.angle_alpha   90.00
_cell.angle_beta   90.00
_cell.angle_gamma   90.00
#
_symmetry.space_group_name_H-M   'P 1'
#
loop_
_entity.id
_entity.type
_entity.pdbx_description
1 polymer ?
#
loop_
_entity_poly.entity_id
_entity_poly.type
_entity_poly.pdbx_seq_one_letter_code
_entity_poly.pdbx_strand_id
1 'polypeptide(L)'
;LLDNSIDGANRINSAIYDGLWIKLTINDKEFSIEDNCGGFSLETAKKYAFRFGRPEDAPKMRNNTVGRFGIGMKRSLFKIGKHFSVESLCGSDHFLVDVNVEEWEKKTKTVTLPGEDTPTMIDDWSFNYHELDRGGALQNDGTLIKVTSLNPEVQDLFSDTRFISELAEDIQRLLNFSLLRGLQIYLNGTALEGKKVELLISDECMPYYDEGKVRDVKYKIVAGLGEIGEPKKSGWYIYCLSLIHI
;
A
#
# COMPACT_ATOMS: atom_id res chain seq x y z
N LEU A 1 1.42 2.95 1.26
CA LEU A 1 0.00 2.64 1.02
C LEU A 1 -0.16 1.65 -0.13
N LEU A 2 0.50 1.86 -1.27
CA LEU A 2 0.50 0.93 -2.41
C LEU A 2 0.84 -0.51 -2.02
N ASP A 3 1.80 -0.70 -1.12
CA ASP A 3 2.18 -2.03 -0.63
C ASP A 3 1.01 -2.79 0.02
N ASN A 4 0.08 -2.07 0.67
CA ASN A 4 -1.10 -2.69 1.27
C ASN A 4 -2.05 -3.24 0.21
N SER A 5 -2.25 -2.49 -0.89
CA SER A 5 -3.06 -2.94 -2.03
C SER A 5 -2.42 -4.13 -2.74
N ILE A 6 -1.09 -4.12 -2.89
CA ILE A 6 -0.34 -5.26 -3.46
C ILE A 6 -0.43 -6.49 -2.54
N ASP A 7 -0.33 -6.31 -1.23
CA ASP A 7 -0.56 -7.40 -0.28
C ASP A 7 -2.00 -7.94 -0.36
N GLY A 8 -2.97 -7.07 -0.66
CA GLY A 8 -4.35 -7.42 -0.99
C GLY A 8 -4.41 -8.28 -2.25
N ALA A 9 -3.85 -7.81 -3.35
CA ALA A 9 -3.78 -8.53 -4.61
C ALA A 9 -3.12 -9.92 -4.46
N ASN A 10 -2.02 -9.99 -3.71
CA ASN A 10 -1.34 -11.25 -3.38
C ASN A 10 -2.22 -12.24 -2.58
N ARG A 11 -3.14 -11.75 -1.75
CA ARG A 11 -4.08 -12.62 -1.04
C ARG A 11 -5.12 -13.24 -1.96
N ILE A 12 -5.55 -12.49 -2.99
CA ILE A 12 -6.50 -12.96 -4.00
C ILE A 12 -5.81 -13.98 -4.91
N ASN A 13 -4.71 -13.59 -5.54
CA ASN A 13 -3.94 -14.46 -6.42
C ASN A 13 -2.47 -14.01 -6.44
N SER A 14 -1.56 -14.84 -5.97
CA SER A 14 -0.14 -14.51 -5.90
C SER A 14 0.62 -14.64 -7.22
N ALA A 15 0.01 -15.17 -8.27
CA ALA A 15 0.66 -15.42 -9.55
C ALA A 15 0.30 -14.37 -10.61
N ILE A 16 -0.98 -14.02 -10.72
CA ILE A 16 -1.53 -13.16 -11.78
C ILE A 16 -2.51 -12.17 -11.15
N TYR A 17 -2.45 -10.92 -11.56
CA TYR A 17 -3.29 -9.82 -11.04
C TYR A 17 -4.31 -9.32 -12.07
N ASP A 18 -4.66 -10.14 -13.06
CA ASP A 18 -5.62 -9.76 -14.09
C ASP A 18 -6.96 -9.30 -13.48
N GLY A 19 -7.45 -8.15 -13.92
CA GLY A 19 -8.66 -7.52 -13.41
C GLY A 19 -8.49 -6.77 -12.09
N LEU A 20 -7.32 -6.84 -11.45
CA LEU A 20 -7.03 -6.04 -10.26
C LEU A 20 -6.43 -4.68 -10.66
N TRP A 21 -6.83 -3.65 -9.93
CA TRP A 21 -6.39 -2.29 -10.21
C TRP A 21 -6.22 -1.47 -8.95
N ILE A 22 -5.38 -0.44 -9.06
CA ILE A 22 -5.14 0.59 -8.05
C ILE A 22 -5.19 1.95 -8.74
N LYS A 23 -5.96 2.90 -8.22
CA LYS A 23 -6.05 4.27 -8.70
C LYS A 23 -5.55 5.22 -7.65
N LEU A 24 -4.57 6.03 -8.02
CA LEU A 24 -4.01 7.11 -7.22
C LEU A 24 -4.48 8.44 -7.77
N THR A 25 -5.04 9.28 -6.91
CA THR A 25 -5.30 10.69 -7.23
C THR A 25 -4.49 11.56 -6.28
N ILE A 26 -3.64 12.40 -6.84
CA ILE A 26 -2.70 13.25 -6.09
C ILE A 26 -2.74 14.64 -6.68
N ASN A 27 -3.15 15.61 -5.89
CA ASN A 27 -3.17 17.02 -6.24
C ASN A 27 -3.05 17.90 -4.97
N ASP A 28 -3.06 19.21 -5.12
CA ASP A 28 -2.94 20.20 -4.04
C ASP A 28 -4.08 20.19 -3.01
N LYS A 29 -5.16 19.46 -3.25
CA LYS A 29 -6.34 19.40 -2.38
C LYS A 29 -6.52 18.08 -1.67
N GLU A 30 -6.10 17.00 -2.34
CA GLU A 30 -6.34 15.64 -1.83
C GLU A 30 -5.28 14.64 -2.30
N PHE A 31 -5.12 13.62 -1.48
CA PHE A 31 -4.54 12.34 -1.84
C PHE A 31 -5.64 11.29 -1.75
N SER A 32 -5.78 10.44 -2.76
CA SER A 32 -6.59 9.23 -2.62
C SER A 32 -5.92 8.03 -3.26
N ILE A 33 -6.20 6.87 -2.68
CA ILE A 33 -5.86 5.57 -3.25
C ILE A 33 -7.08 4.67 -3.16
N GLU A 34 -7.53 4.17 -4.29
CA GLU A 34 -8.64 3.24 -4.42
C GLU A 34 -8.16 1.98 -5.09
N ASP A 35 -8.57 0.83 -4.58
CA ASP A 35 -8.23 -0.48 -5.16
C ASP A 35 -9.41 -1.45 -5.10
N ASN A 36 -9.37 -2.47 -5.96
CA ASN A 36 -10.25 -3.63 -5.90
C ASN A 36 -9.50 -4.89 -5.43
N CYS A 37 -8.52 -4.74 -4.56
CA CYS A 37 -7.64 -5.80 -4.09
C CYS A 37 -8.17 -6.54 -2.84
N GLY A 38 -9.50 -6.62 -2.70
CA GLY A 38 -10.19 -7.49 -1.74
C GLY A 38 -10.43 -6.88 -0.36
N GLY A 39 -10.07 -5.62 -0.14
CA GLY A 39 -10.33 -4.94 1.13
C GLY A 39 -9.79 -5.66 2.37
N PHE A 40 -10.36 -5.33 3.54
CA PHE A 40 -10.08 -6.01 4.80
C PHE A 40 -11.31 -5.96 5.71
N SER A 41 -11.47 -7.01 6.53
CA SER A 41 -12.63 -7.17 7.41
C SER A 41 -12.63 -6.17 8.56
N LEU A 42 -13.82 -5.91 9.10
CA LEU A 42 -13.99 -5.09 10.30
C LEU A 42 -13.21 -5.65 11.51
N GLU A 43 -13.11 -6.97 11.61
CA GLU A 43 -12.28 -7.62 12.62
C GLU A 43 -10.80 -7.25 12.46
N THR A 44 -10.28 -7.27 11.22
CA THR A 44 -8.90 -6.85 10.91
C THR A 44 -8.70 -5.37 11.21
N ALA A 45 -9.68 -4.52 10.91
CA ALA A 45 -9.67 -3.11 11.25
C ALA A 45 -9.49 -2.88 12.75
N LYS A 46 -10.34 -3.54 13.56
CA LYS A 46 -10.35 -3.41 15.03
C LYS A 46 -9.11 -3.98 15.69
N LYS A 47 -8.64 -5.14 15.23
CA LYS A 47 -7.52 -5.84 15.88
C LYS A 47 -6.15 -5.32 15.44
N TYR A 48 -6.01 -4.84 14.19
CA TYR A 48 -4.69 -4.56 13.62
C TYR A 48 -4.58 -3.20 12.91
N ALA A 49 -5.45 -2.90 11.95
CA ALA A 49 -5.26 -1.76 11.05
C ALA A 49 -5.28 -0.41 11.77
N PHE A 50 -6.17 -0.24 12.75
CA PHE A 50 -6.33 1.00 13.52
C PHE A 50 -5.80 0.91 14.97
N ARG A 51 -4.94 -0.06 15.29
CA ARG A 51 -4.22 -0.10 16.57
C ARG A 51 -2.78 0.41 16.38
N PHE A 52 -2.27 1.13 17.39
CA PHE A 52 -0.86 1.48 17.42
C PHE A 52 -0.04 0.30 17.97
N GLY A 53 0.86 -0.19 17.13
CA GLY A 53 1.64 -1.39 17.41
C GLY A 53 0.91 -2.69 17.09
N ARG A 54 1.68 -3.76 16.99
CA ARG A 54 1.16 -5.10 16.73
C ARG A 54 0.94 -5.80 18.07
N PRO A 55 -0.25 -6.37 18.33
CA PRO A 55 -0.47 -7.20 19.51
C PRO A 55 0.47 -8.42 19.54
N GLU A 56 0.90 -8.84 20.72
CA GLU A 56 1.78 -10.00 20.89
C GLU A 56 1.12 -11.31 20.41
N ASP A 57 -0.19 -11.40 20.51
CA ASP A 57 -1.04 -12.52 20.08
C ASP A 57 -1.39 -12.48 18.59
N ALA A 58 -0.89 -11.49 17.84
CA ALA A 58 -1.18 -11.39 16.41
C ALA A 58 -0.67 -12.64 15.66
N PRO A 59 -1.47 -13.18 14.71
CA PRO A 59 -1.06 -14.34 13.92
C PRO A 59 0.30 -14.12 13.27
N LYS A 60 1.14 -15.16 13.21
CA LYS A 60 2.41 -15.09 12.49
C LYS A 60 2.12 -14.64 11.06
N MET A 61 2.85 -13.61 10.63
CA MET A 61 2.68 -13.09 9.27
C MET A 61 2.99 -14.18 8.25
N ARG A 62 2.22 -14.19 7.16
CA ARG A 62 2.62 -14.96 5.98
C ARG A 62 3.95 -14.39 5.47
N ASN A 63 4.87 -15.27 5.08
CA ASN A 63 6.24 -14.89 4.67
C ASN A 63 6.32 -13.93 3.47
N ASN A 64 5.20 -13.65 2.80
CA ASN A 64 5.11 -12.90 1.56
C ASN A 64 4.37 -11.55 1.68
N THR A 65 4.31 -10.93 2.87
CA THR A 65 3.67 -9.62 3.05
C THR A 65 4.70 -8.52 3.24
N VAL A 66 4.49 -7.38 2.60
CA VAL A 66 5.33 -6.18 2.72
C VAL A 66 5.03 -5.42 4.02
N GLY A 67 3.77 -5.39 4.43
CA GLY A 67 3.30 -4.66 5.61
C GLY A 67 3.60 -5.35 6.94
N ARG A 68 4.86 -5.32 7.40
CA ARG A 68 5.30 -6.08 8.59
C ARG A 68 4.96 -5.46 9.93
N PHE A 69 4.88 -4.14 10.04
CA PHE A 69 4.87 -3.45 11.35
C PHE A 69 3.49 -2.92 11.77
N GLY A 70 2.47 -2.94 10.89
CA GLY A 70 1.11 -2.47 11.18
C GLY A 70 0.98 -0.97 11.47
N ILE A 71 2.03 -0.18 11.20
CA ILE A 71 2.06 1.27 11.45
C ILE A 71 2.15 2.11 10.17
N GLY A 72 2.47 1.47 9.03
CA GLY A 72 2.75 2.17 7.77
C GLY A 72 1.57 3.02 7.29
N MET A 73 0.36 2.45 7.25
CA MET A 73 -0.85 3.16 6.84
C MET A 73 -1.09 4.39 7.71
N LYS A 74 -1.19 4.21 9.03
CA LYS A 74 -1.45 5.31 9.97
C LYS A 74 -0.41 6.42 9.88
N ARG A 75 0.88 6.06 9.88
CA ARG A 75 1.96 7.04 9.75
C ARG A 75 1.84 7.84 8.44
N SER A 76 1.49 7.19 7.34
CA SER A 76 1.28 7.87 6.06
C SER A 76 0.11 8.83 6.13
N LEU A 77 -1.04 8.41 6.68
CA LEU A 77 -2.24 9.25 6.77
C LEU A 77 -1.97 10.53 7.56
N PHE A 78 -1.43 10.43 8.76
CA PHE A 78 -1.10 11.59 9.60
C PHE A 78 -0.01 12.49 8.99
N LYS A 79 0.90 11.92 8.20
CA LYS A 79 1.96 12.69 7.54
C LYS A 79 1.44 13.46 6.32
N ILE A 80 0.45 12.92 5.62
CA ILE A 80 -0.10 13.52 4.40
C ILE A 80 -1.02 14.69 4.75
N GLY A 81 -1.91 14.54 5.72
CA GLY A 81 -2.87 15.59 6.04
C GLY A 81 -3.57 15.41 7.38
N LYS A 82 -4.53 16.31 7.66
CA LYS A 82 -5.23 16.40 8.93
C LYS A 82 -6.66 15.85 8.92
N HIS A 83 -7.16 15.45 7.77
CA HIS A 83 -8.44 14.77 7.67
C HIS A 83 -8.29 13.57 6.73
N PHE A 84 -8.65 12.39 7.21
CA PHE A 84 -8.59 11.19 6.38
C PHE A 84 -9.80 10.29 6.59
N SER A 85 -10.16 9.59 5.54
CA SER A 85 -11.14 8.52 5.59
C SER A 85 -10.57 7.23 5.00
N VAL A 86 -11.01 6.10 5.55
CA VAL A 86 -10.68 4.75 5.07
C VAL A 86 -11.97 3.97 4.97
N GLU A 87 -12.41 3.71 3.75
CA GLU A 87 -13.52 2.83 3.46
C GLU A 87 -12.98 1.46 3.02
N SER A 88 -13.59 0.39 3.53
CA SER A 88 -13.25 -0.96 3.12
C SER A 88 -14.51 -1.79 2.92
N LEU A 89 -14.56 -2.48 1.79
CA LEU A 89 -15.57 -3.48 1.47
C LEU A 89 -14.86 -4.83 1.31
N CYS A 90 -15.26 -5.80 2.14
CA CYS A 90 -14.68 -7.15 2.14
C CYS A 90 -15.77 -8.18 2.45
N GLY A 91 -16.32 -8.81 1.43
CA GLY A 91 -17.45 -9.74 1.56
C GLY A 91 -18.69 -9.06 2.14
N SER A 92 -19.08 -9.42 3.36
CA SER A 92 -20.23 -8.80 4.06
C SER A 92 -19.84 -7.55 4.84
N ASP A 93 -18.57 -7.33 5.11
CA ASP A 93 -18.10 -6.22 5.92
C ASP A 93 -17.92 -4.98 5.05
N HIS A 94 -18.73 -3.95 5.28
CA HIS A 94 -18.59 -2.65 4.65
C HIS A 94 -18.57 -1.56 5.72
N PHE A 95 -17.48 -0.84 5.83
CA PHE A 95 -17.33 0.17 6.88
C PHE A 95 -16.46 1.34 6.44
N LEU A 96 -16.64 2.45 7.13
CA LEU A 96 -15.91 3.71 6.99
C LEU A 96 -15.30 4.09 8.33
N VAL A 97 -14.02 4.45 8.32
CA VAL A 97 -13.36 5.19 9.40
C VAL A 97 -13.09 6.59 8.87
N ASP A 98 -13.61 7.60 9.54
CA ASP A 98 -13.41 9.02 9.20
C ASP A 98 -12.81 9.74 10.40
N VAL A 99 -11.72 10.48 10.18
CA VAL A 99 -10.93 11.10 11.26
C VAL A 99 -10.51 12.51 10.88
N ASN A 100 -11.01 13.47 11.65
CA ASN A 100 -10.39 14.78 11.76
C ASN A 100 -9.31 14.72 12.85
N VAL A 101 -8.05 14.87 12.47
CA VAL A 101 -6.90 14.69 13.38
C VAL A 101 -6.91 15.69 14.52
N GLU A 102 -7.29 16.96 14.25
CA GLU A 102 -7.31 18.02 15.27
C GLU A 102 -8.39 17.80 16.34
N GLU A 103 -9.51 17.18 15.96
CA GLU A 103 -10.56 16.77 16.89
C GLU A 103 -10.17 15.49 17.63
N TRP A 104 -9.59 14.54 16.92
CA TRP A 104 -9.16 13.27 17.46
C TRP A 104 -8.05 13.42 18.51
N GLU A 105 -7.10 14.35 18.33
CA GLU A 105 -6.05 14.65 19.30
C GLU A 105 -6.58 15.22 20.62
N LYS A 106 -7.77 15.85 20.60
CA LYS A 106 -8.42 16.43 21.79
C LYS A 106 -9.41 15.47 22.45
N LYS A 107 -9.60 14.29 21.85
CA LYS A 107 -10.58 13.30 22.35
C LYS A 107 -10.11 12.71 23.66
N THR A 108 -10.99 12.75 24.65
CA THR A 108 -10.74 12.19 25.98
C THR A 108 -11.81 11.19 26.35
N LYS A 109 -11.49 10.30 27.27
CA LYS A 109 -12.43 9.36 27.89
C LYS A 109 -12.21 9.29 29.40
N THR A 110 -13.27 8.97 30.10
CA THR A 110 -13.22 8.75 31.55
C THR A 110 -13.06 7.27 31.83
N VAL A 111 -12.06 6.91 32.62
CA VAL A 111 -11.78 5.53 33.05
C VAL A 111 -11.57 5.49 34.56
N THR A 112 -11.99 4.41 35.20
CA THR A 112 -11.66 4.13 36.59
C THR A 112 -10.47 3.19 36.58
N LEU A 113 -9.33 3.64 37.08
CA LEU A 113 -8.11 2.82 37.15
C LEU A 113 -8.25 1.75 38.23
N PRO A 114 -7.62 0.56 38.05
CA PRO A 114 -7.67 -0.49 39.06
C PRO A 114 -7.13 0.00 40.40
N GLY A 115 -7.98 -0.04 41.44
CA GLY A 115 -7.62 0.41 42.80
C GLY A 115 -7.95 1.89 43.12
N GLU A 116 -8.55 2.61 42.17
CA GLU A 116 -9.05 3.99 42.40
C GLU A 116 -10.57 3.99 42.40
N ASP A 117 -11.15 4.77 43.35
CA ASP A 117 -12.62 4.95 43.46
C ASP A 117 -13.13 6.14 42.63
N THR A 118 -12.22 6.98 42.13
CA THR A 118 -12.56 8.20 41.38
C THR A 118 -12.24 8.03 39.89
N PRO A 119 -13.17 8.38 38.97
CA PRO A 119 -12.93 8.37 37.55
C PRO A 119 -11.87 9.41 37.16
N THR A 120 -10.89 9.00 36.36
CA THR A 120 -9.85 9.87 35.82
C THR A 120 -10.05 10.08 34.31
N MET A 121 -9.89 11.32 33.85
CA MET A 121 -9.95 11.66 32.44
C MET A 121 -8.58 11.37 31.79
N ILE A 122 -8.58 10.57 30.73
CA ILE A 122 -7.39 10.25 29.95
C ILE A 122 -7.64 10.51 28.46
N ASP A 123 -6.58 10.64 27.68
CA ASP A 123 -6.68 10.76 26.22
C ASP A 123 -7.31 9.50 25.61
N ASP A 124 -8.16 9.69 24.62
CA ASP A 124 -8.81 8.60 23.89
C ASP A 124 -8.24 8.48 22.47
N TRP A 125 -7.31 7.58 22.26
CA TRP A 125 -6.68 7.29 20.98
C TRP A 125 -7.45 6.27 20.13
N SER A 126 -8.73 6.02 20.41
CA SER A 126 -9.56 5.09 19.65
C SER A 126 -10.07 5.72 18.36
N PHE A 127 -10.18 4.90 17.31
CA PHE A 127 -10.85 5.26 16.06
C PHE A 127 -12.29 4.79 16.08
N ASN A 128 -13.19 5.67 15.65
CA ASN A 128 -14.60 5.31 15.44
C ASN A 128 -14.76 4.76 14.03
N TYR A 129 -15.67 3.85 13.84
CA TYR A 129 -16.06 3.33 12.53
C TYR A 129 -17.58 3.39 12.38
N HIS A 130 -18.01 3.46 11.13
CA HIS A 130 -19.42 3.43 10.74
C HIS A 130 -19.62 2.25 9.79
N GLU A 131 -20.51 1.33 10.13
CA GLU A 131 -20.91 0.28 9.20
C GLU A 131 -21.80 0.89 8.12
N LEU A 132 -21.54 0.50 6.87
CA LEU A 132 -22.25 1.01 5.70
C LEU A 132 -23.12 -0.12 5.14
N ASP A 133 -24.44 -0.03 5.34
CA ASP A 133 -25.37 -1.03 4.80
C ASP A 133 -25.49 -0.94 3.26
N ARG A 134 -25.61 0.27 2.75
CA ARG A 134 -25.61 0.61 1.31
C ARG A 134 -25.28 2.09 1.17
N GLY A 135 -24.43 2.43 0.21
CA GLY A 135 -24.16 3.85 -0.09
C GLY A 135 -22.75 4.33 0.16
N GLY A 136 -21.80 3.41 0.34
CA GLY A 136 -20.37 3.71 0.27
C GLY A 136 -19.92 4.00 -1.18
N ALA A 137 -18.71 4.49 -1.34
CA ALA A 137 -18.11 4.74 -2.64
C ALA A 137 -17.72 3.44 -3.35
N LEU A 138 -17.33 2.41 -2.58
CA LEU A 138 -16.91 1.12 -3.11
C LEU A 138 -18.10 0.28 -3.57
N GLN A 139 -17.97 -0.31 -4.76
CA GLN A 139 -18.97 -1.21 -5.35
C GLN A 139 -18.51 -2.68 -5.36
N ASN A 140 -17.24 -2.92 -5.15
CA ASN A 140 -16.62 -4.23 -5.13
C ASN A 140 -15.64 -4.31 -3.94
N ASP A 141 -15.28 -5.53 -3.56
CA ASP A 141 -14.30 -5.77 -2.52
C ASP A 141 -12.99 -4.99 -2.80
N GLY A 142 -12.64 -4.10 -1.90
CA GLY A 142 -11.51 -3.20 -2.08
C GLY A 142 -11.35 -2.21 -0.94
N THR A 143 -10.48 -1.25 -1.15
CA THR A 143 -10.19 -0.19 -0.18
C THR A 143 -10.17 1.16 -0.86
N LEU A 144 -10.78 2.16 -0.23
CA LEU A 144 -10.63 3.58 -0.59
C LEU A 144 -10.08 4.34 0.60
N ILE A 145 -8.90 4.91 0.42
CA ILE A 145 -8.29 5.83 1.38
C ILE A 145 -8.29 7.21 0.77
N LYS A 146 -8.80 8.19 1.49
CA LYS A 146 -8.78 9.59 1.06
C LYS A 146 -8.20 10.46 2.18
N VAL A 147 -7.31 11.38 1.84
CA VAL A 147 -6.73 12.37 2.75
C VAL A 147 -6.97 13.75 2.18
N THR A 148 -7.55 14.60 2.99
CA THR A 148 -7.80 16.02 2.69
C THR A 148 -7.19 16.89 3.78
N SER A 149 -7.33 18.22 3.68
CA SER A 149 -6.64 19.14 4.58
C SER A 149 -5.15 18.81 4.67
N LEU A 150 -4.53 18.73 3.47
CA LEU A 150 -3.12 18.34 3.34
C LEU A 150 -2.21 19.26 4.17
N ASN A 151 -1.15 18.69 4.70
CA ASN A 151 -0.11 19.48 5.35
C ASN A 151 0.55 20.39 4.30
N PRO A 152 0.92 21.64 4.64
CA PRO A 152 1.42 22.62 3.67
C PRO A 152 2.57 22.09 2.80
N GLU A 153 3.55 21.41 3.39
CA GLU A 153 4.69 20.84 2.67
C GLU A 153 4.25 19.76 1.68
N VAL A 154 3.21 18.99 2.01
CA VAL A 154 2.65 17.96 1.12
C VAL A 154 1.83 18.60 0.01
N GLN A 155 1.10 19.67 0.30
CA GLN A 155 0.33 20.42 -0.67
C GLN A 155 1.25 21.01 -1.74
N ASP A 156 2.35 21.64 -1.33
CA ASP A 156 3.37 22.20 -2.25
C ASP A 156 3.97 21.08 -3.11
N LEU A 157 4.33 19.96 -2.48
CA LEU A 157 4.91 18.81 -3.19
C LEU A 157 3.94 18.20 -4.21
N PHE A 158 2.68 18.08 -3.87
CA PHE A 158 1.65 17.49 -4.74
C PHE A 158 1.22 18.43 -5.88
N SER A 159 1.52 19.72 -5.76
CA SER A 159 1.36 20.71 -6.84
C SER A 159 2.49 20.66 -7.85
N ASP A 160 3.65 20.08 -7.52
CA ASP A 160 4.80 20.02 -8.41
C ASP A 160 4.64 18.88 -9.43
N THR A 161 4.47 19.25 -10.70
CA THR A 161 4.36 18.31 -11.81
C THR A 161 5.60 17.43 -11.99
N ARG A 162 6.78 17.92 -11.58
CA ARG A 162 8.02 17.15 -11.61
C ARG A 162 7.96 16.03 -10.59
N PHE A 163 7.52 16.33 -9.37
CA PHE A 163 7.31 15.31 -8.35
C PHE A 163 6.35 14.21 -8.82
N ILE A 164 5.21 14.59 -9.44
CA ILE A 164 4.25 13.61 -9.97
C ILE A 164 4.87 12.72 -11.05
N SER A 165 5.71 13.30 -11.92
CA SER A 165 6.41 12.53 -12.96
C SER A 165 7.45 11.58 -12.36
N GLU A 166 8.24 12.04 -11.40
CA GLU A 166 9.23 11.20 -10.68
C GLU A 166 8.54 10.08 -9.90
N LEU A 167 7.41 10.38 -9.26
CA LEU A 167 6.61 9.38 -8.56
C LEU A 167 6.08 8.31 -9.52
N ALA A 168 5.62 8.70 -10.71
CA ALA A 168 5.18 7.75 -11.73
C ALA A 168 6.33 6.81 -12.15
N GLU A 169 7.52 7.36 -12.39
CA GLU A 169 8.72 6.58 -12.74
C GLU A 169 9.13 5.64 -11.60
N ASP A 170 9.09 6.12 -10.36
CA ASP A 170 9.40 5.31 -9.19
C ASP A 170 8.40 4.16 -8.99
N ILE A 171 7.10 4.41 -9.13
CA ILE A 171 6.07 3.36 -9.07
C ILE A 171 6.31 2.31 -10.16
N GLN A 172 6.53 2.75 -11.42
CA GLN A 172 6.82 1.84 -12.53
C GLN A 172 8.07 1.00 -12.26
N ARG A 173 9.12 1.61 -11.73
CA ARG A 173 10.39 0.94 -11.42
C ARG A 173 10.24 -0.04 -10.27
N LEU A 174 9.69 0.43 -9.12
CA LEU A 174 9.62 -0.37 -7.89
C LEU A 174 8.58 -1.49 -7.98
N LEU A 175 7.47 -1.25 -8.68
CA LEU A 175 6.36 -2.19 -8.81
C LEU A 175 6.30 -2.86 -10.18
N ASN A 176 7.37 -2.81 -10.94
CA ASN A 176 7.45 -3.36 -12.30
C ASN A 176 6.97 -4.81 -12.38
N PHE A 177 7.32 -5.63 -11.40
CA PHE A 177 6.90 -7.03 -11.35
C PHE A 177 5.38 -7.19 -11.19
N SER A 178 4.76 -6.32 -10.39
CA SER A 178 3.29 -6.33 -10.20
C SER A 178 2.57 -5.88 -11.47
N LEU A 179 3.10 -4.85 -12.13
CA LEU A 179 2.58 -4.38 -13.43
C LEU A 179 2.68 -5.47 -14.51
N LEU A 180 3.82 -6.15 -14.60
CA LEU A 180 4.02 -7.24 -15.57
C LEU A 180 3.18 -8.48 -15.29
N ARG A 181 2.65 -8.62 -14.06
CA ARG A 181 1.70 -9.68 -13.67
C ARG A 181 0.24 -9.30 -13.93
N GLY A 182 -0.03 -8.14 -14.53
CA GLY A 182 -1.37 -7.71 -14.90
C GLY A 182 -2.03 -6.72 -13.95
N LEU A 183 -1.35 -6.30 -12.85
CA LEU A 183 -1.89 -5.25 -11.98
C LEU A 183 -1.95 -3.92 -12.74
N GLN A 184 -3.12 -3.33 -12.80
CA GLN A 184 -3.31 -2.03 -13.42
C GLN A 184 -3.14 -0.93 -12.36
N ILE A 185 -2.17 -0.06 -12.54
CA ILE A 185 -1.96 1.09 -11.65
C ILE A 185 -2.18 2.38 -12.45
N TYR A 186 -3.01 3.26 -11.91
CA TYR A 186 -3.29 4.57 -12.51
C TYR A 186 -2.82 5.66 -11.56
N LEU A 187 -2.11 6.66 -12.09
CA LEU A 187 -1.77 7.89 -11.38
C LEU A 187 -2.43 9.07 -12.10
N ASN A 188 -3.32 9.76 -11.40
CA ASN A 188 -4.12 10.88 -11.95
C ASN A 188 -4.80 10.53 -13.29
N GLY A 189 -5.36 9.31 -13.37
CA GLY A 189 -6.03 8.81 -14.57
C GLY A 189 -5.11 8.25 -15.66
N THR A 190 -3.80 8.42 -15.54
CA THR A 190 -2.82 7.88 -16.49
C THR A 190 -2.38 6.49 -16.07
N ALA A 191 -2.53 5.51 -16.97
CA ALA A 191 -2.07 4.14 -16.71
C ALA A 191 -0.54 4.08 -16.66
N LEU A 192 -0.02 3.38 -15.66
CA LEU A 192 1.41 3.11 -15.51
C LEU A 192 1.72 1.72 -16.08
N GLU A 193 2.71 1.65 -16.95
CA GLU A 193 3.07 0.42 -17.66
C GLU A 193 4.33 -0.22 -17.09
N GLY A 194 4.30 -1.55 -16.97
CA GLY A 194 5.50 -2.34 -16.65
C GLY A 194 6.43 -2.41 -17.87
N LYS A 195 7.72 -2.26 -17.62
CA LYS A 195 8.75 -2.34 -18.67
C LYS A 195 9.43 -3.70 -18.62
N LYS A 196 9.36 -4.45 -19.72
CA LYS A 196 10.15 -5.67 -19.86
C LYS A 196 11.61 -5.30 -20.13
N VAL A 197 12.51 -6.03 -19.51
CA VAL A 197 13.93 -5.99 -19.88
C VAL A 197 14.11 -7.06 -20.95
N GLU A 198 14.33 -6.63 -22.19
CA GLU A 198 14.60 -7.52 -23.30
C GLU A 198 16.09 -7.78 -23.36
N LEU A 199 16.46 -9.07 -23.24
CA LEU A 199 17.84 -9.52 -23.34
C LEU A 199 18.13 -10.01 -24.75
N LEU A 200 19.31 -9.68 -25.24
CA LEU A 200 19.79 -10.20 -26.51
C LEU A 200 19.93 -11.72 -26.44
N ILE A 201 19.29 -12.41 -27.37
CA ILE A 201 19.33 -13.84 -27.52
C ILE A 201 19.80 -14.17 -28.95
N SER A 202 20.99 -14.72 -29.07
CA SER A 202 21.54 -15.24 -30.34
C SER A 202 22.38 -16.46 -30.10
N ASP A 203 22.76 -17.15 -31.16
CA ASP A 203 23.63 -18.33 -31.07
C ASP A 203 24.99 -18.05 -30.40
N GLU A 204 25.45 -16.78 -30.50
CA GLU A 204 26.73 -16.33 -29.92
C GLU A 204 26.55 -15.67 -28.53
N CYS A 205 25.34 -15.30 -28.16
CA CYS A 205 25.05 -14.59 -26.92
C CYS A 205 23.75 -15.08 -26.28
N MET A 206 23.90 -15.99 -25.33
CA MET A 206 22.78 -16.49 -24.54
C MET A 206 22.78 -15.88 -23.16
N PRO A 207 21.62 -15.40 -22.63
CA PRO A 207 21.52 -14.99 -21.25
C PRO A 207 21.88 -16.11 -20.29
N TYR A 208 22.61 -15.77 -19.23
CA TYR A 208 22.85 -16.68 -18.12
C TYR A 208 21.57 -16.83 -17.30
N TYR A 209 21.25 -18.07 -16.96
CA TYR A 209 20.12 -18.41 -16.10
C TYR A 209 20.57 -19.37 -15.02
N ASP A 210 20.23 -19.06 -13.77
CA ASP A 210 20.43 -19.94 -12.63
C ASP A 210 19.28 -19.81 -11.65
N GLU A 211 18.87 -20.93 -11.07
CA GLU A 211 17.90 -20.95 -9.98
C GLU A 211 18.28 -21.98 -8.94
N GLY A 212 17.99 -21.66 -7.69
CA GLY A 212 18.33 -22.55 -6.60
C GLY A 212 17.74 -22.16 -5.28
N LYS A 213 18.26 -22.77 -4.23
CA LYS A 213 17.88 -22.51 -2.86
C LYS A 213 19.12 -22.42 -1.99
N VAL A 214 19.23 -21.31 -1.24
CA VAL A 214 20.25 -21.14 -0.19
C VAL A 214 19.52 -21.03 1.14
N ARG A 215 19.71 -22.03 2.02
CA ARG A 215 18.92 -22.21 3.24
C ARG A 215 17.42 -22.28 2.91
N ASP A 216 16.62 -21.32 3.40
CA ASP A 216 15.18 -21.26 3.16
C ASP A 216 14.79 -20.25 2.07
N VAL A 217 15.78 -19.60 1.44
CA VAL A 217 15.56 -18.59 0.40
C VAL A 217 15.74 -19.23 -0.98
N LYS A 218 14.69 -19.21 -1.79
CA LYS A 218 14.78 -19.55 -3.23
C LYS A 218 15.26 -18.32 -3.98
N TYR A 219 16.16 -18.53 -4.92
CA TYR A 219 16.64 -17.47 -5.82
C TYR A 219 16.51 -17.88 -7.28
N LYS A 220 16.44 -16.87 -8.12
CA LYS A 220 16.50 -16.98 -9.57
C LYS A 220 17.33 -15.81 -10.09
N ILE A 221 18.35 -16.12 -10.90
CA ILE A 221 19.25 -15.16 -11.51
C ILE A 221 19.08 -15.24 -13.02
N VAL A 222 18.89 -14.08 -13.64
CA VAL A 222 18.95 -13.92 -15.10
C VAL A 222 19.90 -12.78 -15.39
N ALA A 223 20.92 -13.01 -16.21
CA ALA A 223 21.89 -11.99 -16.59
C ALA A 223 22.23 -12.10 -18.08
N GLY A 224 22.36 -10.97 -18.76
CA GLY A 224 22.63 -10.94 -20.18
C GLY A 224 22.88 -9.52 -20.69
N LEU A 225 23.16 -9.41 -21.96
CA LEU A 225 23.23 -8.13 -22.65
C LEU A 225 21.81 -7.67 -22.98
N GLY A 226 21.54 -6.38 -22.80
CA GLY A 226 20.30 -5.77 -23.28
C GLY A 226 20.29 -5.70 -24.81
N GLU A 227 19.12 -5.90 -25.42
CA GLU A 227 18.95 -5.75 -26.86
C GLU A 227 19.29 -4.33 -27.34
N ILE A 228 19.02 -3.36 -26.47
CA ILE A 228 19.40 -1.94 -26.67
C ILE A 228 20.36 -1.53 -25.56
N GLY A 229 21.46 -0.91 -25.94
CA GLY A 229 22.46 -0.38 -25.00
C GLY A 229 21.97 0.87 -24.26
N GLU A 230 21.37 0.68 -23.09
CA GLU A 230 20.93 1.78 -22.21
C GLU A 230 21.74 1.77 -20.90
N PRO A 231 22.82 2.60 -20.78
CA PRO A 231 23.66 2.60 -19.59
C PRO A 231 22.89 2.88 -18.28
N LYS A 232 21.83 3.70 -18.33
CA LYS A 232 20.97 3.98 -17.16
C LYS A 232 20.16 2.78 -16.69
N LYS A 233 19.96 1.78 -17.52
CA LYS A 233 19.26 0.53 -17.22
C LYS A 233 20.22 -0.65 -16.99
N SER A 234 21.53 -0.42 -17.07
CA SER A 234 22.53 -1.45 -16.81
C SER A 234 22.74 -1.62 -15.30
N GLY A 235 22.96 -2.84 -14.85
CA GLY A 235 23.23 -3.15 -13.45
C GLY A 235 22.44 -4.33 -12.92
N TRP A 236 22.52 -4.53 -11.62
CA TRP A 236 21.77 -5.57 -10.93
C TRP A 236 20.41 -5.07 -10.45
N TYR A 237 19.38 -5.80 -10.81
CA TYR A 237 18.01 -5.60 -10.31
C TYR A 237 17.71 -6.72 -9.32
N ILE A 238 17.70 -6.39 -8.04
CA ILE A 238 17.45 -7.37 -6.98
C ILE A 238 15.99 -7.23 -6.55
N TYR A 239 15.21 -8.30 -6.71
CA TYR A 239 13.81 -8.35 -6.34
C TYR A 239 13.63 -9.16 -5.06
N CYS A 240 12.99 -8.58 -4.05
CA CYS A 240 12.56 -9.28 -2.86
C CYS A 240 11.07 -9.00 -2.64
N LEU A 241 10.26 -10.05 -2.46
CA LEU A 241 8.80 -9.94 -2.33
C LEU A 241 8.14 -9.15 -3.47
N SER A 242 8.64 -9.29 -4.69
CA SER A 242 8.20 -8.56 -5.89
C SER A 242 8.48 -7.06 -5.89
N LEU A 243 9.23 -6.55 -4.93
CA LEU A 243 9.76 -5.19 -4.89
C LEU A 243 11.21 -5.15 -5.35
N ILE A 244 11.60 -4.09 -6.05
CA ILE A 244 13.00 -3.86 -6.42
C ILE A 244 13.76 -3.31 -5.22
N HIS A 245 14.90 -3.94 -4.93
CA HIS A 245 15.95 -3.38 -4.08
C HIS A 245 17.19 -3.17 -4.96
N ILE A 246 17.56 -1.94 -5.15
CA ILE A 246 18.76 -1.56 -5.89
C ILE A 246 19.91 -1.38 -4.91
#